data_24576508a6c477a003a8f8863c040e47
#
_entry.id   24576508a6c477a003a8f8863c040e47
#
_cell.length_a   1.000
_cell.length_b   1.000
_cell.length_c   1.000
_cell.angle_alpha   90.00
_cell.angle_beta   90.00
_cell.angle_gamma   90.00
#
_symmetry.space_group_name_H-M   'P 1'
#
loop_
_entity.id
_entity.type
_entity.pdbx_description
1 polymer ?
#
loop_
_entity_poly.entity_id
_entity_poly.type
_entity_poly.pdbx_seq_one_letter_code
_entity_poly.pdbx_strand_id
1 'polypeptide(L)'
;VGSEMCIRDRFMKDIPFDKVFIHGLVRDSQGRKMSKSLGNGIDPLEVIEKYGADTLRFMLITGNTPGNDMRFYWERVEATRNFANKIWNASRFALMNMEGYDAEAKQAPYTLADQWILSRLQHTVKDVTELLGRFELGEAGRLIYDFIWSEVCDWYIELAKPRLYNKEDPEARATAQHVLAEVLTSAMKLLHPYMPFITEEIYQCLPHESNSIMIAPWPI
;
A
#
# COMPACT_ATOMS: atom_id res chain seq x y z
N VAL A 1 21.10 -12.61 -16.23
CA VAL A 1 20.03 -12.49 -17.25
C VAL A 1 20.48 -13.05 -18.59
N GLY A 2 21.68 -12.67 -19.10
CA GLY A 2 22.12 -13.12 -20.42
C GLY A 2 22.25 -14.65 -20.55
N SER A 3 22.92 -15.32 -19.62
CA SER A 3 23.13 -16.78 -19.67
C SER A 3 21.83 -17.57 -19.47
N GLU A 4 20.95 -17.13 -18.59
CA GLU A 4 19.66 -17.81 -18.38
C GLU A 4 18.72 -17.65 -19.58
N MET A 5 18.70 -16.49 -20.21
CA MET A 5 17.94 -16.27 -21.44
C MET A 5 18.44 -17.19 -22.57
N CYS A 6 19.76 -17.31 -22.77
CA CYS A 6 20.34 -18.20 -23.75
C CYS A 6 20.04 -19.67 -23.48
N ILE A 7 20.04 -20.11 -22.22
CA ILE A 7 19.72 -21.48 -21.84
C ILE A 7 18.26 -21.79 -22.14
N ARG A 8 17.34 -20.95 -21.73
CA ARG A 8 15.90 -21.13 -21.97
C ARG A 8 15.53 -21.07 -23.44
N ASP A 9 16.06 -20.08 -24.19
CA ASP A 9 15.89 -19.95 -25.61
C ASP A 9 16.34 -21.22 -26.35
N ARG A 10 17.51 -21.75 -25.99
CA ARG A 10 18.07 -22.97 -26.59
C ARG A 10 17.22 -24.23 -26.27
N PHE A 11 16.75 -24.41 -25.04
CA PHE A 11 16.07 -25.64 -24.63
C PHE A 11 14.56 -25.59 -24.85
N MET A 12 13.94 -24.44 -24.61
CA MET A 12 12.49 -24.26 -24.76
C MET A 12 12.11 -23.75 -26.15
N LYS A 13 13.06 -23.24 -26.93
CA LYS A 13 12.88 -22.62 -28.26
C LYS A 13 11.86 -21.48 -28.26
N ASP A 14 11.83 -20.76 -27.15
CA ASP A 14 10.92 -19.64 -26.95
C ASP A 14 11.61 -18.53 -26.17
N ILE A 15 11.16 -17.28 -26.36
CA ILE A 15 11.67 -16.12 -25.63
C ILE A 15 11.10 -16.18 -24.21
N PRO A 16 11.95 -16.30 -23.17
CA PRO A 16 11.47 -16.56 -21.82
C PRO A 16 10.81 -15.35 -21.15
N PHE A 17 11.04 -14.12 -21.65
CA PHE A 17 10.54 -12.87 -21.05
C PHE A 17 10.22 -11.85 -22.14
N ASP A 18 9.02 -11.29 -22.08
CA ASP A 18 8.63 -10.16 -22.95
C ASP A 18 9.21 -8.83 -22.46
N LYS A 19 9.42 -8.73 -21.14
CA LYS A 19 9.89 -7.51 -20.48
C LYS A 19 10.98 -7.82 -19.47
N VAL A 20 12.02 -6.99 -19.45
CA VAL A 20 13.12 -7.06 -18.49
C VAL A 20 13.19 -5.72 -17.75
N PHE A 21 12.90 -5.74 -16.46
CA PHE A 21 13.02 -4.57 -15.60
C PHE A 21 14.40 -4.53 -14.95
N ILE A 22 15.17 -3.47 -15.20
CA ILE A 22 16.51 -3.27 -14.63
C ILE A 22 16.39 -2.25 -13.51
N HIS A 23 16.59 -2.72 -12.29
CA HIS A 23 16.59 -1.86 -11.10
C HIS A 23 17.99 -1.35 -10.75
N GLY A 24 18.07 -0.25 -10.01
CA GLY A 24 19.32 0.27 -9.46
C GLY A 24 19.84 -0.55 -8.27
N LEU A 25 21.05 -0.26 -7.85
CA LEU A 25 21.67 -0.87 -6.66
C LEU A 25 21.36 -0.05 -5.41
N VAL A 26 21.29 -0.75 -4.28
CA VAL A 26 21.26 -0.09 -2.98
C VAL A 26 22.69 0.20 -2.55
N ARG A 27 22.99 1.46 -2.25
CA ARG A 27 24.28 1.96 -1.78
C ARG A 27 24.19 2.43 -0.34
N ASP A 28 25.33 2.56 0.35
CA ASP A 28 25.36 3.16 1.68
C ASP A 28 24.99 4.67 1.63
N SER A 29 24.87 5.30 2.78
CA SER A 29 24.51 6.71 2.91
C SER A 29 25.51 7.67 2.21
N GLN A 30 26.76 7.22 2.01
CA GLN A 30 27.79 7.97 1.28
C GLN A 30 27.79 7.68 -0.23
N GLY A 31 26.90 6.80 -0.71
CA GLY A 31 26.81 6.43 -2.12
C GLY A 31 27.81 5.36 -2.55
N ARG A 32 28.53 4.72 -1.62
CA ARG A 32 29.47 3.64 -1.95
C ARG A 32 28.72 2.32 -2.13
N LYS A 33 29.25 1.45 -2.98
CA LYS A 33 28.75 0.08 -3.13
C LYS A 33 28.93 -0.67 -1.80
N MET A 34 27.88 -1.31 -1.33
CA MET A 34 27.95 -2.16 -0.14
C MET A 34 28.79 -3.41 -0.43
N SER A 35 29.71 -3.74 0.47
CA SER A 35 30.53 -4.95 0.39
C SER A 35 30.93 -5.43 1.77
N LYS A 36 31.16 -6.75 1.88
CA LYS A 36 31.66 -7.37 3.12
C LYS A 36 33.03 -6.82 3.53
N SER A 37 33.90 -6.53 2.55
CA SER A 37 35.25 -6.00 2.80
C SER A 37 35.28 -4.58 3.36
N LEU A 38 34.25 -3.78 3.05
CA LEU A 38 34.12 -2.41 3.58
C LEU A 38 33.34 -2.35 4.90
N GLY A 39 32.72 -3.46 5.32
CA GLY A 39 31.90 -3.49 6.52
C GLY A 39 30.68 -2.55 6.51
N ASN A 40 30.29 -2.08 5.32
CA ASN A 40 29.17 -1.14 5.12
C ASN A 40 27.89 -1.83 4.62
N GLY A 41 27.86 -3.15 4.64
CA GLY A 41 26.67 -3.94 4.32
C GLY A 41 25.62 -3.82 5.41
N ILE A 42 24.37 -3.74 5.01
CA ILE A 42 23.22 -3.78 5.91
C ILE A 42 22.57 -5.15 5.74
N ASP A 43 22.40 -5.86 6.86
CA ASP A 43 21.70 -7.14 6.85
C ASP A 43 20.18 -6.88 6.77
N PRO A 44 19.52 -7.34 5.70
CA PRO A 44 18.07 -7.19 5.60
C PRO A 44 17.31 -7.85 6.75
N LEU A 45 17.83 -8.95 7.33
CA LEU A 45 17.17 -9.66 8.42
C LEU A 45 17.17 -8.82 9.70
N GLU A 46 18.26 -8.10 10.01
CA GLU A 46 18.29 -7.18 11.13
C GLU A 46 17.29 -6.02 10.97
N VAL A 47 17.13 -5.52 9.75
CA VAL A 47 16.12 -4.49 9.45
C VAL A 47 14.71 -5.04 9.63
N ILE A 48 14.46 -6.26 9.15
CA ILE A 48 13.15 -6.92 9.27
C ILE A 48 12.80 -7.18 10.73
N GLU A 49 13.75 -7.66 11.53
CA GLU A 49 13.56 -7.93 12.96
C GLU A 49 13.20 -6.65 13.73
N LYS A 50 13.85 -5.54 13.41
CA LYS A 50 13.68 -4.26 14.12
C LYS A 50 12.49 -3.43 13.64
N TYR A 51 12.22 -3.43 12.33
CA TYR A 51 11.27 -2.50 11.70
C TYR A 51 10.12 -3.19 10.94
N GLY A 52 10.19 -4.50 10.74
CA GLY A 52 9.23 -5.29 9.99
C GLY A 52 9.53 -5.39 8.48
N ALA A 53 9.08 -6.50 7.88
CA ALA A 53 9.33 -6.79 6.47
C ALA A 53 8.65 -5.79 5.53
N ASP A 54 7.43 -5.37 5.84
CA ASP A 54 6.67 -4.41 5.04
C ASP A 54 7.37 -3.06 4.94
N THR A 55 7.97 -2.61 6.05
CA THR A 55 8.76 -1.37 6.10
C THR A 55 9.94 -1.43 5.12
N LEU A 56 10.72 -2.51 5.16
CA LEU A 56 11.86 -2.67 4.26
C LEU A 56 11.41 -2.75 2.80
N ARG A 57 10.38 -3.53 2.51
CA ARG A 57 9.84 -3.70 1.14
C ARG A 57 9.38 -2.37 0.55
N PHE A 58 8.54 -1.65 1.27
CA PHE A 58 8.00 -0.36 0.81
C PHE A 58 9.11 0.67 0.60
N MET A 59 10.04 0.80 1.54
CA MET A 59 11.17 1.73 1.45
C MET A 59 12.06 1.43 0.24
N LEU A 60 12.36 0.15 -0.04
CA LEU A 60 13.20 -0.24 -1.16
C LEU A 60 12.54 0.07 -2.51
N ILE A 61 11.22 -0.17 -2.64
CA ILE A 61 10.52 0.05 -3.89
C ILE A 61 10.27 1.53 -4.14
N THR A 62 9.79 2.27 -3.14
CA THR A 62 9.49 3.71 -3.29
C THR A 62 10.73 4.61 -3.32
N GLY A 63 11.85 4.12 -2.83
CA GLY A 63 13.13 4.83 -2.89
C GLY A 63 13.89 4.67 -4.21
N ASN A 64 13.40 3.84 -5.11
CA ASN A 64 14.12 3.45 -6.34
C ASN A 64 13.37 3.93 -7.58
N THR A 65 14.09 4.55 -8.51
CA THR A 65 13.62 4.82 -9.87
C THR A 65 14.36 3.91 -10.85
N PRO A 66 13.71 3.45 -11.93
CA PRO A 66 14.34 2.58 -12.90
C PRO A 66 15.72 3.11 -13.37
N GLY A 67 16.74 2.26 -13.32
CA GLY A 67 18.09 2.59 -13.77
C GLY A 67 18.93 3.45 -12.82
N ASN A 68 18.38 3.94 -11.71
CA ASN A 68 19.11 4.75 -10.74
C ASN A 68 19.39 3.99 -9.46
N ASP A 69 20.60 4.17 -8.93
CA ASP A 69 20.97 3.64 -7.62
C ASP A 69 20.31 4.45 -6.50
N MET A 70 19.87 3.77 -5.44
CA MET A 70 19.36 4.42 -4.24
C MET A 70 20.38 4.39 -3.10
N ARG A 71 20.36 5.42 -2.27
CA ARG A 71 21.11 5.43 -1.01
C ARG A 71 20.23 4.98 0.12
N PHE A 72 20.75 4.07 0.94
CA PHE A 72 20.08 3.62 2.13
C PHE A 72 20.27 4.64 3.27
N TYR A 73 19.15 5.09 3.85
CA TYR A 73 19.12 5.95 5.01
C TYR A 73 18.19 5.37 6.07
N TRP A 74 18.65 5.31 7.32
CA TRP A 74 17.84 4.81 8.43
C TRP A 74 16.60 5.67 8.68
N GLU A 75 16.67 6.96 8.45
CA GLU A 75 15.58 7.90 8.57
C GLU A 75 14.42 7.56 7.62
N ARG A 76 14.73 7.02 6.44
CA ARG A 76 13.70 6.51 5.51
C ARG A 76 13.03 5.24 6.02
N VAL A 77 13.80 4.36 6.65
CA VAL A 77 13.24 3.14 7.29
C VAL A 77 12.27 3.55 8.40
N GLU A 78 12.67 4.48 9.26
CA GLU A 78 11.84 5.00 10.35
C GLU A 78 10.58 5.71 9.84
N ALA A 79 10.69 6.53 8.80
CA ALA A 79 9.54 7.18 8.18
C ALA A 79 8.54 6.15 7.62
N THR A 80 9.03 5.09 6.98
CA THR A 80 8.17 4.02 6.47
C THR A 80 7.53 3.20 7.60
N ARG A 81 8.24 2.95 8.70
CA ARG A 81 7.65 2.34 9.89
C ARG A 81 6.52 3.21 10.47
N ASN A 82 6.73 4.52 10.51
CA ASN A 82 5.68 5.44 10.97
C ASN A 82 4.46 5.40 10.06
N PHE A 83 4.64 5.21 8.76
CA PHE A 83 3.55 4.98 7.82
C PHE A 83 2.78 3.70 8.14
N ALA A 84 3.48 2.58 8.34
CA ALA A 84 2.83 1.33 8.76
C ALA A 84 2.04 1.49 10.07
N ASN A 85 2.60 2.17 11.05
CA ASN A 85 1.92 2.47 12.30
C ASN A 85 0.69 3.36 12.12
N LYS A 86 0.75 4.34 11.21
CA LYS A 86 -0.39 5.21 10.91
C LYS A 86 -1.52 4.42 10.27
N ILE A 87 -1.21 3.55 9.30
CA ILE A 87 -2.20 2.65 8.68
C ILE A 87 -2.86 1.76 9.75
N TRP A 88 -2.05 1.13 10.59
CA TRP A 88 -2.55 0.28 11.66
C TRP A 88 -3.51 1.01 12.59
N ASN A 89 -3.13 2.21 13.05
CA ASN A 89 -3.96 3.00 13.95
C ASN A 89 -5.25 3.50 13.28
N ALA A 90 -5.18 3.91 12.01
CA ALA A 90 -6.35 4.31 11.23
C ALA A 90 -7.32 3.13 11.03
N SER A 91 -6.79 1.95 10.70
CA SER A 91 -7.60 0.73 10.54
C SER A 91 -8.21 0.29 11.86
N ARG A 92 -7.45 0.34 12.95
CA ARG A 92 -7.98 0.06 14.30
C ARG A 92 -9.11 1.02 14.68
N PHE A 93 -8.95 2.32 14.40
CA PHE A 93 -10.02 3.31 14.60
C PHE A 93 -11.27 2.94 13.79
N ALA A 94 -11.10 2.60 12.51
CA ALA A 94 -12.21 2.21 11.64
C ALA A 94 -12.94 0.98 12.21
N LEU A 95 -12.20 -0.08 12.54
CA LEU A 95 -12.76 -1.32 13.09
C LEU A 95 -13.55 -1.10 14.38
N MET A 96 -13.05 -0.24 15.27
CA MET A 96 -13.80 0.13 16.50
C MET A 96 -15.12 0.84 16.20
N ASN A 97 -15.22 1.53 15.05
CA ASN A 97 -16.44 2.22 14.62
C ASN A 97 -17.31 1.38 13.67
N MET A 98 -16.87 0.16 13.32
CA MET A 98 -17.65 -0.80 12.51
C MET A 98 -18.59 -1.67 13.38
N GLU A 99 -18.64 -1.48 14.68
CA GLU A 99 -19.59 -2.20 15.53
C GLU A 99 -21.03 -1.98 15.05
N GLY A 100 -21.71 -3.09 14.73
CA GLY A 100 -23.06 -3.07 14.15
C GLY A 100 -23.10 -2.68 12.67
N TYR A 101 -21.97 -2.74 11.96
CA TYR A 101 -21.96 -2.54 10.51
C TYR A 101 -22.83 -3.59 9.81
N ASP A 102 -23.71 -3.12 8.94
CA ASP A 102 -24.56 -3.93 8.07
C ASP A 102 -24.48 -3.34 6.65
N ALA A 103 -24.00 -4.14 5.71
CA ALA A 103 -23.89 -3.73 4.31
C ALA A 103 -25.24 -3.42 3.65
N GLU A 104 -26.33 -4.05 4.15
CA GLU A 104 -27.69 -3.89 3.64
C GLU A 104 -28.46 -2.80 4.40
N ALA A 105 -27.85 -2.16 5.41
CA ALA A 105 -28.50 -1.11 6.17
C ALA A 105 -28.92 0.06 5.25
N LYS A 106 -30.07 0.64 5.59
CA LYS A 106 -30.51 1.86 4.89
C LYS A 106 -29.52 2.99 5.11
N GLN A 107 -29.07 3.58 4.04
CA GLN A 107 -28.05 4.63 4.03
C GLN A 107 -28.69 5.99 3.74
N ALA A 108 -28.16 7.03 4.37
CA ALA A 108 -28.40 8.41 4.01
C ALA A 108 -27.67 8.77 2.70
N PRO A 109 -28.06 9.85 2.00
CA PRO A 109 -27.31 10.35 0.85
C PRO A 109 -25.85 10.68 1.21
N TYR A 110 -24.93 10.44 0.28
CA TYR A 110 -23.52 10.78 0.43
C TYR A 110 -23.34 12.27 0.69
N THR A 111 -22.57 12.58 1.69
CA THR A 111 -22.11 13.94 1.95
C THR A 111 -21.05 14.37 0.94
N LEU A 112 -20.71 15.65 0.90
CA LEU A 112 -19.63 16.15 0.05
C LEU A 112 -18.30 15.48 0.37
N ALA A 113 -18.03 15.15 1.65
CA ALA A 113 -16.83 14.44 2.06
C ALA A 113 -16.78 13.01 1.52
N ASP A 114 -17.92 12.30 1.51
CA ASP A 114 -18.01 10.95 0.95
C ASP A 114 -17.79 10.96 -0.56
N GLN A 115 -18.45 11.86 -1.27
CA GLN A 115 -18.29 12.03 -2.72
C GLN A 115 -16.85 12.39 -3.08
N TRP A 116 -16.23 13.26 -2.29
CA TRP A 116 -14.83 13.64 -2.48
C TRP A 116 -13.88 12.45 -2.32
N ILE A 117 -13.96 11.72 -1.22
CA ILE A 117 -13.01 10.62 -0.98
C ILE A 117 -13.19 9.46 -1.96
N LEU A 118 -14.44 9.14 -2.33
CA LEU A 118 -14.74 8.13 -3.35
C LEU A 118 -14.21 8.54 -4.73
N SER A 119 -14.38 9.81 -5.11
CA SER A 119 -13.79 10.34 -6.34
C SER A 119 -12.26 10.27 -6.30
N ARG A 120 -11.63 10.65 -5.17
CA ARG A 120 -10.17 10.56 -5.00
C ARG A 120 -9.68 9.13 -5.08
N LEU A 121 -10.40 8.18 -4.45
CA LEU A 121 -10.10 6.76 -4.56
C LEU A 121 -10.08 6.30 -6.02
N GLN A 122 -11.11 6.63 -6.79
CA GLN A 122 -11.20 6.22 -8.21
C GLN A 122 -10.04 6.79 -9.05
N HIS A 123 -9.67 8.05 -8.84
CA HIS A 123 -8.50 8.63 -9.50
C HIS A 123 -7.20 7.90 -9.10
N THR A 124 -7.03 7.64 -7.80
CA THR A 124 -5.85 6.92 -7.30
C THR A 124 -5.77 5.50 -7.86
N VAL A 125 -6.88 4.76 -7.90
CA VAL A 125 -6.94 3.41 -8.50
C VAL A 125 -6.50 3.44 -9.97
N LYS A 126 -7.04 4.39 -10.75
CA LYS A 126 -6.71 4.55 -12.16
C LYS A 126 -5.22 4.85 -12.34
N ASP A 127 -4.72 5.88 -11.67
CA ASP A 127 -3.34 6.36 -11.83
C ASP A 127 -2.33 5.30 -11.37
N VAL A 128 -2.59 4.63 -10.24
CA VAL A 128 -1.76 3.53 -9.75
C VAL A 128 -1.74 2.36 -10.73
N THR A 129 -2.89 1.99 -11.28
CA THR A 129 -2.99 0.90 -12.26
C THR A 129 -2.19 1.20 -13.53
N GLU A 130 -2.27 2.44 -14.03
CA GLU A 130 -1.50 2.89 -15.20
C GLU A 130 0.01 2.87 -14.91
N LEU A 131 0.44 3.36 -13.74
CA LEU A 131 1.85 3.39 -13.34
C LEU A 131 2.42 1.97 -13.17
N LEU A 132 1.67 1.05 -12.54
CA LEU A 132 2.06 -0.35 -12.43
C LEU A 132 2.18 -1.01 -13.80
N GLY A 133 1.28 -0.72 -14.73
CA GLY A 133 1.33 -1.20 -16.11
C GLY A 133 2.59 -0.74 -16.88
N ARG A 134 3.15 0.42 -16.50
CA ARG A 134 4.40 0.97 -17.04
C ARG A 134 5.64 0.62 -16.22
N PHE A 135 5.50 -0.19 -15.15
CA PHE A 135 6.60 -0.52 -14.22
C PHE A 135 7.17 0.69 -13.44
N GLU A 136 6.41 1.76 -13.30
CA GLU A 136 6.77 2.91 -12.48
C GLU A 136 6.41 2.68 -11.00
N LEU A 137 6.98 1.61 -10.42
CA LEU A 137 6.58 1.06 -9.12
C LEU A 137 6.77 2.05 -7.98
N GLY A 138 7.84 2.85 -8.01
CA GLY A 138 8.14 3.84 -6.99
C GLY A 138 7.10 4.96 -6.94
N GLU A 139 6.69 5.44 -8.12
CA GLU A 139 5.70 6.51 -8.24
C GLU A 139 4.29 6.01 -7.85
N ALA A 140 3.93 4.79 -8.28
CA ALA A 140 2.69 4.15 -7.83
C ALA A 140 2.63 4.03 -6.29
N GLY A 141 3.72 3.57 -5.66
CA GLY A 141 3.81 3.50 -4.21
C GLY A 141 3.69 4.86 -3.53
N ARG A 142 4.25 5.93 -4.13
CA ARG A 142 4.11 7.30 -3.62
C ARG A 142 2.66 7.79 -3.67
N LEU A 143 1.94 7.56 -4.77
CA LEU A 143 0.53 7.93 -4.86
C LEU A 143 -0.33 7.21 -3.83
N ILE A 144 -0.09 5.91 -3.60
CA ILE A 144 -0.78 5.14 -2.56
C ILE A 144 -0.49 5.73 -1.17
N TYR A 145 0.78 6.06 -0.91
CA TYR A 145 1.18 6.70 0.35
C TYR A 145 0.44 8.02 0.57
N ASP A 146 0.47 8.92 -0.42
CA ASP A 146 -0.14 10.24 -0.33
C ASP A 146 -1.67 10.13 -0.11
N PHE A 147 -2.34 9.24 -0.84
CA PHE A 147 -3.76 8.97 -0.65
C PHE A 147 -4.09 8.49 0.76
N ILE A 148 -3.39 7.47 1.25
CA ILE A 148 -3.65 6.90 2.58
C ILE A 148 -3.31 7.90 3.67
N TRP A 149 -2.10 8.50 3.61
CA TRP A 149 -1.63 9.38 4.67
C TRP A 149 -2.46 10.64 4.78
N SER A 150 -2.58 11.37 3.68
CA SER A 150 -3.17 12.69 3.70
C SER A 150 -4.69 12.65 3.52
N GLU A 151 -5.18 11.97 2.49
CA GLU A 151 -6.60 12.07 2.13
C GLU A 151 -7.47 11.19 3.04
N VAL A 152 -7.06 9.94 3.29
CA VAL A 152 -7.84 9.04 4.16
C VAL A 152 -7.64 9.40 5.63
N CYS A 153 -6.37 9.40 6.10
CA CYS A 153 -6.10 9.51 7.53
C CYS A 153 -6.26 10.95 8.06
N ASP A 154 -5.71 11.96 7.36
CA ASP A 154 -5.70 13.33 7.87
C ASP A 154 -7.02 14.05 7.60
N TRP A 155 -7.75 13.69 6.54
CA TRP A 155 -8.98 14.39 6.17
C TRP A 155 -10.23 13.54 6.34
N TYR A 156 -10.37 12.44 5.60
CA TYR A 156 -11.66 11.74 5.54
C TYR A 156 -12.08 11.15 6.89
N ILE A 157 -11.16 10.51 7.61
CA ILE A 157 -11.45 9.95 8.93
C ILE A 157 -11.96 11.06 9.88
N GLU A 158 -11.31 12.22 9.89
CA GLU A 158 -11.74 13.35 10.75
C GLU A 158 -13.11 13.88 10.36
N LEU A 159 -13.39 13.98 9.06
CA LEU A 159 -14.70 14.42 8.56
C LEU A 159 -15.81 13.38 8.82
N ALA A 160 -15.48 12.10 8.89
CA ALA A 160 -16.44 11.03 9.17
C ALA A 160 -16.76 10.86 10.66
N LYS A 161 -15.84 11.23 11.58
CA LYS A 161 -16.00 11.06 13.04
C LYS A 161 -17.34 11.54 13.61
N PRO A 162 -17.85 12.75 13.27
CA PRO A 162 -19.12 13.20 13.83
C PRO A 162 -20.29 12.25 13.54
N ARG A 163 -20.32 11.66 12.34
CA ARG A 163 -21.36 10.71 11.94
C ARG A 163 -21.12 9.32 12.55
N LEU A 164 -19.87 8.86 12.59
CA LEU A 164 -19.52 7.57 13.19
C LEU A 164 -19.87 7.51 14.68
N TYR A 165 -19.76 8.62 15.39
CA TYR A 165 -20.11 8.71 16.82
C TYR A 165 -21.58 8.99 17.08
N ASN A 166 -22.33 9.49 16.09
CA ASN A 166 -23.73 9.83 16.26
C ASN A 166 -24.62 8.59 16.17
N LYS A 167 -25.09 8.12 17.32
CA LYS A 167 -26.01 6.98 17.42
C LYS A 167 -27.47 7.36 17.19
N GLU A 168 -27.81 8.67 17.19
CA GLU A 168 -29.17 9.18 17.00
C GLU A 168 -29.56 9.23 15.50
N ASP A 169 -28.58 9.21 14.59
CA ASP A 169 -28.79 9.15 13.14
C ASP A 169 -28.14 7.88 12.56
N PRO A 170 -28.85 6.73 12.64
CA PRO A 170 -28.30 5.46 12.20
C PRO A 170 -28.06 5.40 10.69
N GLU A 171 -28.84 6.11 9.86
CA GLU A 171 -28.66 6.11 8.41
C GLU A 171 -27.37 6.87 8.01
N ALA A 172 -27.12 8.05 8.59
CA ALA A 172 -25.88 8.79 8.35
C ALA A 172 -24.65 8.02 8.88
N ARG A 173 -24.78 7.33 10.00
CA ARG A 173 -23.72 6.47 10.54
C ARG A 173 -23.43 5.29 9.64
N ALA A 174 -24.46 4.58 9.15
CA ALA A 174 -24.32 3.47 8.21
C ALA A 174 -23.61 3.90 6.92
N THR A 175 -23.96 5.07 6.38
CA THR A 175 -23.28 5.64 5.21
C THR A 175 -21.78 5.87 5.48
N ALA A 176 -21.46 6.49 6.63
CA ALA A 176 -20.05 6.75 6.98
C ALA A 176 -19.26 5.46 7.18
N GLN A 177 -19.86 4.44 7.81
CA GLN A 177 -19.25 3.11 7.96
C GLN A 177 -19.01 2.44 6.59
N HIS A 178 -20.01 2.49 5.70
CA HIS A 178 -19.93 1.89 4.37
C HIS A 178 -18.79 2.52 3.55
N VAL A 179 -18.75 3.85 3.44
CA VAL A 179 -17.70 4.53 2.67
C VAL A 179 -16.32 4.30 3.29
N LEU A 180 -16.22 4.29 4.62
CA LEU A 180 -14.95 4.03 5.30
C LEU A 180 -14.45 2.59 5.04
N ALA A 181 -15.36 1.60 5.06
CA ALA A 181 -15.03 0.22 4.73
C ALA A 181 -14.56 0.07 3.29
N GLU A 182 -15.28 0.66 2.33
CA GLU A 182 -14.91 0.64 0.90
C GLU A 182 -13.54 1.28 0.65
N VAL A 183 -13.33 2.48 1.19
CA VAL A 183 -12.07 3.22 1.01
C VAL A 183 -10.89 2.47 1.61
N LEU A 184 -11.01 1.95 2.83
CA LEU A 184 -9.94 1.20 3.48
C LEU A 184 -9.66 -0.12 2.76
N THR A 185 -10.68 -0.88 2.41
CA THR A 185 -10.50 -2.15 1.70
C THR A 185 -9.79 -1.94 0.36
N SER A 186 -10.21 -0.94 -0.41
CA SER A 186 -9.57 -0.60 -1.68
C SER A 186 -8.14 -0.08 -1.49
N ALA A 187 -7.90 0.76 -0.48
CA ALA A 187 -6.56 1.22 -0.15
C ALA A 187 -5.62 0.07 0.24
N MET A 188 -6.11 -0.91 1.02
CA MET A 188 -5.32 -2.10 1.36
C MET A 188 -5.02 -2.94 0.12
N LYS A 189 -5.96 -3.12 -0.80
CA LYS A 189 -5.73 -3.83 -2.07
C LYS A 189 -4.64 -3.13 -2.91
N LEU A 190 -4.67 -1.80 -3.03
CA LEU A 190 -3.64 -1.03 -3.74
C LEU A 190 -2.26 -1.17 -3.09
N LEU A 191 -2.20 -1.18 -1.77
CA LEU A 191 -0.96 -1.24 -1.00
C LEU A 191 -0.39 -2.66 -0.90
N HIS A 192 -1.22 -3.70 -1.04
CA HIS A 192 -0.83 -5.09 -0.80
C HIS A 192 0.43 -5.56 -1.55
N PRO A 193 0.66 -5.23 -2.83
CA PRO A 193 1.89 -5.61 -3.53
C PRO A 193 3.17 -5.11 -2.85
N TYR A 194 3.09 -4.03 -2.11
CA TYR A 194 4.20 -3.39 -1.41
C TYR A 194 4.36 -3.88 0.03
N MET A 195 3.26 -3.95 0.77
CA MET A 195 3.20 -4.23 2.21
C MET A 195 2.22 -5.39 2.49
N PRO A 196 2.57 -6.63 2.08
CA PRO A 196 1.62 -7.75 2.08
C PRO A 196 1.16 -8.19 3.48
N PHE A 197 2.01 -8.07 4.50
CA PHE A 197 1.67 -8.61 5.82
C PHE A 197 0.65 -7.75 6.55
N ILE A 198 0.88 -6.45 6.67
CA ILE A 198 -0.04 -5.54 7.36
C ILE A 198 -1.37 -5.42 6.62
N THR A 199 -1.35 -5.42 5.29
CA THR A 199 -2.57 -5.28 4.49
C THR A 199 -3.45 -6.52 4.56
N GLU A 200 -2.86 -7.73 4.58
CA GLU A 200 -3.62 -8.97 4.80
C GLU A 200 -4.27 -8.96 6.18
N GLU A 201 -3.52 -8.64 7.24
CA GLU A 201 -4.03 -8.61 8.60
C GLU A 201 -5.22 -7.65 8.76
N ILE A 202 -5.11 -6.46 8.16
CA ILE A 202 -6.19 -5.47 8.18
C ILE A 202 -7.38 -5.95 7.35
N TYR A 203 -7.13 -6.51 6.16
CA TYR A 203 -8.18 -6.99 5.26
C TYR A 203 -9.03 -8.08 5.91
N GLN A 204 -8.41 -9.01 6.63
CA GLN A 204 -9.13 -10.07 7.34
C GLN A 204 -10.06 -9.55 8.45
N CYS A 205 -9.83 -8.34 8.93
CA CYS A 205 -10.69 -7.69 9.93
C CYS A 205 -11.78 -6.80 9.32
N LEU A 206 -11.63 -6.39 8.06
CA LEU A 206 -12.62 -5.58 7.34
C LEU A 206 -13.70 -6.46 6.70
N PRO A 207 -14.87 -5.92 6.31
CA PRO A 207 -15.81 -6.64 5.46
C PRO A 207 -15.15 -7.05 4.14
N HIS A 208 -15.13 -8.35 3.82
CA HIS A 208 -14.46 -8.86 2.63
C HIS A 208 -15.17 -10.09 2.06
N GLU A 209 -14.97 -10.33 0.74
CA GLU A 209 -15.57 -11.45 0.03
C GLU A 209 -14.58 -12.61 -0.22
N SER A 210 -13.29 -12.28 -0.37
CA SER A 210 -12.25 -13.26 -0.69
C SER A 210 -11.54 -13.76 0.56
N ASN A 211 -11.17 -15.03 0.60
CA ASN A 211 -10.45 -15.63 1.74
C ASN A 211 -9.07 -15.02 2.03
N SER A 212 -8.51 -14.29 1.09
CA SER A 212 -7.27 -13.55 1.23
C SER A 212 -7.26 -12.36 0.27
N ILE A 213 -6.63 -11.27 0.67
CA ILE A 213 -6.45 -10.10 -0.18
C ILE A 213 -5.63 -10.43 -1.45
N MET A 214 -4.75 -11.45 -1.39
CA MET A 214 -3.94 -11.91 -2.53
C MET A 214 -4.77 -12.37 -3.72
N ILE A 215 -5.96 -12.93 -3.47
CA ILE A 215 -6.87 -13.43 -4.51
C ILE A 215 -8.09 -12.54 -4.69
N ALA A 216 -8.17 -11.45 -3.95
CA ALA A 216 -9.23 -10.46 -4.09
C ALA A 216 -9.09 -9.74 -5.44
N PRO A 217 -10.21 -9.39 -6.10
CA PRO A 217 -10.15 -8.60 -7.33
C PRO A 217 -9.50 -7.25 -7.07
N TRP A 218 -8.70 -6.80 -8.06
CA TRP A 218 -8.12 -5.45 -8.03
C TRP A 218 -9.25 -4.41 -7.97
N PRO A 219 -9.10 -3.31 -7.23
CA PRO A 219 -10.13 -2.27 -7.18
C PRO A 219 -10.33 -1.65 -8.57
N ILE A 220 -11.59 -1.35 -8.90
CA ILE A 220 -12.00 -0.83 -10.22
C ILE A 220 -12.55 0.59 -10.02
#